data_f7db65e082165840179822191018fa9f
#
_entry.id   f7db65e082165840179822191018fa9f
#
_cell.length_a   1.000
_cell.length_b   1.000
_cell.length_c   1.000
_cell.angle_alpha   90.00
_cell.angle_beta   90.00
_cell.angle_gamma   90.00
#
_symmetry.space_group_name_H-M   'P 1'
#
loop_
_entity.id
_entity.type
_entity.pdbx_description
1 polymer ?
#
loop_
_entity_poly.entity_id
_entity_poly.type
_entity_poly.pdbx_seq_one_letter_code
_entity_poly.pdbx_strand_id
1 'polypeptide(L)'
;MSDLAVKVYPGPQEFIDALLPQLEEHELENCQLIAKSRMWARDKVTGGYYAAVLEGEKLKYALCWAPGNLLWLSYSPPDGSDKDYQLVLAQHLAQVEHAVKGVYGFQGCEPGGETFKNAYEEASKQKFKIARGMATYKLIAVKYPEQSLELLKKGTLRPATKDDALELFAGWYRGYCEQCDMPLPSTEESVKAITNLSSVEMLYIWIVGGEPVSMTFKLRPLKYGTSVAGVYTPPELRKRGYATAMMAAFCARLLETFQFVTLHADKENTTSNHIYQDVGFVKTRDTNDYERSE
;
A
#
# COMPACT_ATOMS: atom_id res chain seq x y z
N MET A 1 -9.16 8.24 35.14
CA MET A 1 -9.05 7.16 34.14
C MET A 1 -9.50 7.81 32.84
N SER A 2 -8.66 7.78 31.79
CA SER A 2 -9.04 8.31 30.49
C SER A 2 -10.26 7.56 29.96
N ASP A 3 -11.21 8.29 29.42
CA ASP A 3 -12.49 7.75 28.92
C ASP A 3 -12.24 7.10 27.54
N LEU A 4 -11.58 5.93 27.58
CA LEU A 4 -11.30 5.12 26.39
C LEU A 4 -12.57 4.40 25.97
N ALA A 5 -13.00 4.64 24.73
CA ALA A 5 -14.16 3.97 24.16
C ALA A 5 -13.82 3.37 22.78
N VAL A 6 -14.33 2.16 22.52
CA VAL A 6 -14.34 1.62 21.16
C VAL A 6 -15.60 2.10 20.47
N LYS A 7 -15.40 2.84 19.38
CA LYS A 7 -16.47 3.29 18.50
C LYS A 7 -16.49 2.45 17.24
N VAL A 8 -17.65 1.87 16.94
CA VAL A 8 -17.91 1.13 15.69
C VAL A 8 -18.68 2.05 14.74
N TYR A 9 -18.29 2.06 13.49
CA TYR A 9 -18.90 2.87 12.43
C TYR A 9 -19.78 2.00 11.54
N PRO A 10 -20.93 2.52 11.05
CA PRO A 10 -21.87 1.76 10.23
C PRO A 10 -21.27 1.30 8.89
N GLY A 11 -20.32 2.07 8.36
CA GLY A 11 -19.71 1.77 7.08
C GLY A 11 -18.41 2.53 6.82
N PRO A 12 -17.79 2.29 5.66
CA PRO A 12 -16.52 2.92 5.31
C PRO A 12 -16.63 4.43 5.12
N GLN A 13 -17.80 4.96 4.71
CA GLN A 13 -17.99 6.39 4.52
C GLN A 13 -17.98 7.11 5.85
N GLU A 14 -18.79 6.66 6.82
CA GLU A 14 -18.86 7.26 8.16
C GLU A 14 -17.54 7.14 8.92
N PHE A 15 -16.82 6.04 8.70
CA PHE A 15 -15.49 5.82 9.27
C PHE A 15 -14.50 6.85 8.74
N ILE A 16 -14.42 7.01 7.41
CA ILE A 16 -13.45 7.92 6.81
C ILE A 16 -13.81 9.38 7.06
N ASP A 17 -15.10 9.76 7.02
CA ASP A 17 -15.55 11.11 7.31
C ASP A 17 -15.21 11.55 8.75
N ALA A 18 -15.34 10.63 9.70
CA ALA A 18 -15.05 10.92 11.10
C ALA A 18 -13.54 10.97 11.41
N LEU A 19 -12.72 10.14 10.77
CA LEU A 19 -11.34 9.90 11.21
C LEU A 19 -10.28 10.43 10.23
N LEU A 20 -10.64 10.76 9.00
CA LEU A 20 -9.68 11.16 7.96
C LEU A 20 -8.72 12.27 8.40
N PRO A 21 -9.15 13.39 9.02
CA PRO A 21 -8.23 14.44 9.44
C PRO A 21 -7.13 13.94 10.39
N GLN A 22 -7.48 13.03 11.30
CA GLN A 22 -6.54 12.48 12.28
C GLN A 22 -5.68 11.36 11.68
N LEU A 23 -6.21 10.55 10.76
CA LEU A 23 -5.43 9.55 10.01
C LEU A 23 -4.39 10.22 9.11
N GLU A 24 -4.69 11.40 8.58
CA GLU A 24 -3.80 12.19 7.72
C GLU A 24 -2.63 12.84 8.50
N GLU A 25 -2.67 12.90 9.83
CA GLU A 25 -1.50 13.32 10.64
C GLU A 25 -0.31 12.37 10.43
N HIS A 26 -0.61 11.10 10.13
CA HIS A 26 0.36 10.04 9.80
C HIS A 26 0.00 9.39 8.45
N GLU A 27 -0.22 10.22 7.42
CA GLU A 27 -0.79 9.74 6.16
C GLU A 27 0.09 8.72 5.41
N LEU A 28 1.41 8.81 5.57
CA LEU A 28 2.34 7.86 4.96
C LEU A 28 2.10 6.45 5.52
N GLU A 29 2.02 6.33 6.83
CA GLU A 29 1.83 5.06 7.53
C GLU A 29 0.39 4.55 7.40
N ASN A 30 -0.58 5.46 7.38
CA ASN A 30 -2.00 5.16 7.21
C ASN A 30 -2.44 5.04 5.74
N CYS A 31 -1.52 5.19 4.77
CA CYS A 31 -1.87 5.29 3.36
C CYS A 31 -2.71 4.11 2.83
N GLN A 32 -2.44 2.90 3.31
CA GLN A 32 -3.20 1.69 2.94
C GLN A 32 -4.61 1.72 3.53
N LEU A 33 -4.73 1.99 4.83
CA LEU A 33 -6.01 2.07 5.53
C LEU A 33 -6.90 3.18 4.92
N ILE A 34 -6.34 4.38 4.69
CA ILE A 34 -7.05 5.49 4.04
C ILE A 34 -7.50 5.11 2.64
N ALA A 35 -6.60 4.54 1.83
CA ALA A 35 -6.91 4.17 0.44
C ALA A 35 -8.00 3.08 0.37
N LYS A 36 -7.92 2.06 1.23
CA LYS A 36 -8.91 0.98 1.30
C LYS A 36 -10.27 1.50 1.75
N SER A 37 -10.32 2.30 2.81
CA SER A 37 -11.57 2.87 3.30
C SER A 37 -12.24 3.77 2.25
N ARG A 38 -11.48 4.64 1.57
CA ARG A 38 -11.98 5.47 0.46
C ARG A 38 -12.47 4.64 -0.73
N MET A 39 -11.75 3.59 -1.09
CA MET A 39 -12.14 2.68 -2.16
C MET A 39 -13.47 1.98 -1.83
N TRP A 40 -13.58 1.42 -0.62
CA TRP A 40 -14.79 0.72 -0.18
C TRP A 40 -15.99 1.66 -0.04
N ALA A 41 -15.78 2.91 0.39
CA ALA A 41 -16.82 3.94 0.43
C ALA A 41 -17.32 4.27 -1.00
N ARG A 42 -16.41 4.56 -1.94
CA ARG A 42 -16.73 4.82 -3.35
C ARG A 42 -17.49 3.66 -3.98
N ASP A 43 -17.03 2.44 -3.74
CA ASP A 43 -17.58 1.21 -4.34
C ASP A 43 -18.80 0.67 -3.56
N LYS A 44 -19.25 1.39 -2.51
CA LYS A 44 -20.39 1.07 -1.64
C LYS A 44 -20.35 -0.36 -1.09
N VAL A 45 -19.18 -0.78 -0.66
CA VAL A 45 -18.96 -2.13 -0.10
C VAL A 45 -19.73 -2.28 1.21
N THR A 46 -20.47 -3.38 1.34
CA THR A 46 -21.26 -3.74 2.51
C THR A 46 -20.67 -4.93 3.25
N GLY A 47 -21.10 -5.17 4.50
CA GLY A 47 -20.65 -6.31 5.31
C GLY A 47 -19.23 -6.16 5.86
N GLY A 48 -18.63 -4.96 5.79
CA GLY A 48 -17.36 -4.66 6.39
C GLY A 48 -17.45 -4.32 7.89
N TYR A 49 -16.29 -4.16 8.52
CA TYR A 49 -16.17 -3.78 9.93
C TYR A 49 -15.17 -2.63 10.08
N TYR A 50 -15.59 -1.58 10.79
CA TYR A 50 -14.86 -0.32 10.93
C TYR A 50 -14.92 0.13 12.37
N ALA A 51 -13.78 0.18 13.07
CA ALA A 51 -13.75 0.51 14.49
C ALA A 51 -12.53 1.34 14.85
N ALA A 52 -12.66 2.16 15.89
CA ALA A 52 -11.57 2.95 16.44
C ALA A 52 -11.63 3.01 17.98
N VAL A 53 -10.48 3.04 18.61
CA VAL A 53 -10.30 3.43 20.01
C VAL A 53 -10.15 4.94 20.06
N LEU A 54 -11.00 5.59 20.81
CA LEU A 54 -11.00 7.03 21.02
C LEU A 54 -10.76 7.35 22.51
N GLU A 55 -10.06 8.46 22.75
CA GLU A 55 -9.99 9.11 24.06
C GLU A 55 -10.67 10.47 23.93
N GLY A 56 -11.92 10.57 24.39
CA GLY A 56 -12.79 11.64 24.00
C GLY A 56 -13.05 11.60 22.49
N GLU A 57 -12.68 12.68 21.79
CA GLU A 57 -12.75 12.73 20.31
C GLU A 57 -11.43 12.39 19.59
N LYS A 58 -10.36 12.13 20.37
CA LYS A 58 -9.03 11.89 19.81
C LYS A 58 -8.86 10.43 19.40
N LEU A 59 -8.51 10.23 18.13
CA LEU A 59 -8.14 8.91 17.60
C LEU A 59 -6.86 8.40 18.27
N LYS A 60 -6.91 7.18 18.77
CA LYS A 60 -5.76 6.48 19.33
C LYS A 60 -5.32 5.29 18.48
N TYR A 61 -6.26 4.50 18.00
CA TYR A 61 -5.98 3.37 17.13
C TYR A 61 -7.23 2.99 16.35
N ALA A 62 -7.07 2.47 15.14
CA ALA A 62 -8.21 2.11 14.31
C ALA A 62 -7.95 0.86 13.48
N LEU A 63 -9.04 0.23 13.06
CA LEU A 63 -9.03 -0.84 12.07
C LEU A 63 -10.17 -0.67 11.07
N CYS A 64 -9.94 -1.20 9.86
CA CYS A 64 -10.99 -1.34 8.86
C CYS A 64 -10.85 -2.69 8.14
N TRP A 65 -11.99 -3.29 7.80
CA TRP A 65 -12.05 -4.55 7.09
C TRP A 65 -13.25 -4.61 6.17
N ALA A 66 -13.10 -5.31 5.05
CA ALA A 66 -14.20 -5.68 4.16
C ALA A 66 -14.03 -7.13 3.70
N PRO A 67 -15.14 -7.83 3.35
CA PRO A 67 -15.10 -9.25 2.95
C PRO A 67 -14.08 -9.52 1.84
N GLY A 68 -13.33 -10.61 1.98
CA GLY A 68 -12.30 -11.01 1.02
C GLY A 68 -11.00 -10.21 1.06
N ASN A 69 -10.83 -9.33 2.05
CA ASN A 69 -9.61 -8.54 2.24
C ASN A 69 -8.94 -8.85 3.57
N LEU A 70 -7.65 -8.45 3.70
CA LEU A 70 -7.01 -8.33 5.00
C LEU A 70 -7.69 -7.22 5.82
N LEU A 71 -7.67 -7.37 7.12
CA LEU A 71 -8.00 -6.30 8.05
C LEU A 71 -6.79 -5.34 8.13
N TRP A 72 -7.05 -4.05 8.02
CA TRP A 72 -6.02 -3.02 8.01
C TRP A 72 -6.00 -2.29 9.33
N LEU A 73 -4.81 -2.25 9.96
CA LEU A 73 -4.58 -1.51 11.20
C LEU A 73 -4.01 -0.13 10.89
N SER A 74 -4.36 0.86 11.73
CA SER A 74 -3.79 2.21 11.60
C SER A 74 -2.34 2.28 12.09
N TYR A 75 -1.76 3.46 11.93
CA TYR A 75 -0.45 3.78 12.47
C TYR A 75 -0.32 3.45 13.96
N SER A 76 0.87 2.97 14.31
CA SER A 76 1.31 2.70 15.67
C SER A 76 2.70 3.32 15.86
N PRO A 77 2.93 4.14 16.91
CA PRO A 77 4.24 4.68 17.21
C PRO A 77 5.28 3.60 17.46
N PRO A 78 6.54 3.79 17.02
CA PRO A 78 7.60 2.78 17.15
C PRO A 78 8.05 2.56 18.60
N ASP A 79 7.74 3.49 19.51
CA ASP A 79 8.03 3.36 20.94
C ASP A 79 7.01 2.51 21.72
N GLY A 80 5.95 2.03 21.01
CA GLY A 80 4.90 1.21 21.63
C GLY A 80 4.02 1.96 22.63
N SER A 81 3.99 3.29 22.58
CA SER A 81 3.20 4.13 23.50
C SER A 81 1.69 3.94 23.38
N ASP A 82 1.22 3.29 22.30
CA ASP A 82 -0.17 2.98 22.03
C ASP A 82 -0.57 1.52 22.32
N LYS A 83 0.27 0.74 23.01
CA LYS A 83 0.05 -0.67 23.31
C LYS A 83 -1.31 -0.94 23.94
N ASP A 84 -1.75 -0.11 24.88
CA ASP A 84 -3.02 -0.29 25.56
C ASP A 84 -4.22 -0.13 24.62
N TYR A 85 -4.11 0.74 23.61
CA TYR A 85 -5.15 0.95 22.60
C TYR A 85 -5.27 -0.24 21.66
N GLN A 86 -4.13 -0.84 21.30
CA GLN A 86 -4.08 -2.07 20.50
C GLN A 86 -4.72 -3.23 21.23
N LEU A 87 -4.42 -3.38 22.53
CA LEU A 87 -5.01 -4.39 23.40
C LEU A 87 -6.54 -4.24 23.46
N VAL A 88 -7.03 -3.02 23.73
CA VAL A 88 -8.47 -2.72 23.81
C VAL A 88 -9.17 -3.08 22.50
N LEU A 89 -8.60 -2.69 21.35
CA LEU A 89 -9.20 -2.96 20.04
C LEU A 89 -9.17 -4.45 19.68
N ALA A 90 -8.08 -5.15 20.01
CA ALA A 90 -7.95 -6.58 19.77
C ALA A 90 -8.94 -7.40 20.62
N GLN A 91 -9.11 -7.06 21.88
CA GLN A 91 -10.10 -7.69 22.77
C GLN A 91 -11.53 -7.43 22.29
N HIS A 92 -11.82 -6.20 21.87
CA HIS A 92 -13.12 -5.86 21.30
C HIS A 92 -13.40 -6.67 20.02
N LEU A 93 -12.43 -6.76 19.10
CA LEU A 93 -12.57 -7.55 17.88
C LEU A 93 -12.87 -9.02 18.15
N ALA A 94 -12.21 -9.60 19.16
CA ALA A 94 -12.46 -10.99 19.58
C ALA A 94 -13.89 -11.21 20.10
N GLN A 95 -14.48 -10.22 20.78
CA GLN A 95 -15.86 -10.31 21.29
C GLN A 95 -16.91 -10.23 20.17
N VAL A 96 -16.59 -9.56 19.06
CA VAL A 96 -17.48 -9.36 17.91
C VAL A 96 -17.09 -10.24 16.72
N GLU A 97 -16.41 -11.35 16.95
CA GLU A 97 -15.91 -12.26 15.90
C GLU A 97 -17.00 -12.68 14.89
N HIS A 98 -18.25 -12.79 15.35
CA HIS A 98 -19.40 -13.09 14.49
C HIS A 98 -19.65 -11.98 13.43
N ALA A 99 -19.32 -10.72 13.72
CA ALA A 99 -19.46 -9.58 12.80
C ALA A 99 -18.31 -9.49 11.79
N VAL A 100 -17.17 -10.12 12.09
CA VAL A 100 -15.97 -10.15 11.24
C VAL A 100 -15.68 -11.56 10.71
N LYS A 101 -16.74 -12.35 10.54
CA LYS A 101 -16.64 -13.70 10.01
C LYS A 101 -16.01 -13.68 8.61
N GLY A 102 -14.85 -14.36 8.48
CA GLY A 102 -14.10 -14.41 7.23
C GLY A 102 -12.84 -13.53 7.24
N VAL A 103 -12.49 -12.89 8.36
CA VAL A 103 -11.14 -12.32 8.54
C VAL A 103 -10.15 -13.49 8.57
N TYR A 104 -9.32 -13.55 7.52
CA TYR A 104 -8.28 -14.57 7.41
C TYR A 104 -6.90 -14.05 7.80
N GLY A 105 -6.76 -12.74 7.97
CA GLY A 105 -5.52 -12.08 8.32
C GLY A 105 -5.66 -10.58 8.46
N PHE A 106 -4.56 -9.95 8.83
CA PHE A 106 -4.49 -8.48 8.99
C PHE A 106 -3.11 -7.95 8.62
N GLN A 107 -3.04 -6.66 8.31
CA GLN A 107 -1.79 -5.95 8.10
C GLN A 107 -1.60 -4.90 9.18
N GLY A 108 -0.39 -4.83 9.74
CA GLY A 108 -0.01 -3.82 10.72
C GLY A 108 1.43 -3.33 10.55
N CYS A 109 1.65 -2.06 10.91
CA CYS A 109 3.00 -1.50 11.04
C CYS A 109 3.66 -2.01 12.30
N GLU A 110 4.96 -2.34 12.23
CA GLU A 110 5.71 -2.81 13.39
C GLU A 110 6.22 -1.64 14.27
N PRO A 111 6.25 -1.84 15.61
CA PRO A 111 5.95 -3.06 16.39
C PRO A 111 4.45 -3.27 16.72
N GLY A 112 3.58 -2.36 16.30
CA GLY A 112 2.15 -2.40 16.64
C GLY A 112 1.41 -3.60 16.09
N GLY A 113 1.77 -4.06 14.88
CA GLY A 113 1.20 -5.26 14.27
C GLY A 113 1.40 -6.50 15.14
N GLU A 114 2.61 -6.70 15.65
CA GLU A 114 2.92 -7.81 16.57
C GLU A 114 2.20 -7.67 17.92
N THR A 115 2.12 -6.45 18.46
CA THR A 115 1.39 -6.19 19.70
C THR A 115 -0.09 -6.53 19.56
N PHE A 116 -0.73 -6.05 18.48
CA PHE A 116 -2.11 -6.39 18.18
C PHE A 116 -2.31 -7.89 17.97
N LYS A 117 -1.41 -8.55 17.22
CA LYS A 117 -1.43 -10.01 17.02
C LYS A 117 -1.48 -10.75 18.33
N ASN A 118 -0.54 -10.47 19.24
CA ASN A 118 -0.44 -11.17 20.51
C ASN A 118 -1.70 -10.98 21.36
N ALA A 119 -2.24 -9.77 21.43
CA ALA A 119 -3.47 -9.47 22.14
C ALA A 119 -4.70 -10.17 21.52
N TYR A 120 -4.79 -10.19 20.18
CA TYR A 120 -5.89 -10.82 19.49
C TYR A 120 -5.83 -12.35 19.58
N GLU A 121 -4.64 -12.96 19.50
CA GLU A 121 -4.43 -14.39 19.73
C GLU A 121 -4.86 -14.82 21.16
N GLU A 122 -4.51 -14.01 22.16
CA GLU A 122 -4.89 -14.29 23.54
C GLU A 122 -6.41 -14.24 23.73
N ALA A 123 -7.07 -13.25 23.16
CA ALA A 123 -8.51 -13.03 23.31
C ALA A 123 -9.36 -14.00 22.47
N SER A 124 -8.99 -14.25 21.21
CA SER A 124 -9.77 -15.05 20.25
C SER A 124 -9.42 -16.54 20.26
N LYS A 125 -8.26 -16.92 20.86
CA LYS A 125 -7.66 -18.27 20.79
C LYS A 125 -7.27 -18.71 19.38
N GLN A 126 -7.29 -17.81 18.41
CA GLN A 126 -6.79 -18.04 17.06
C GLN A 126 -5.29 -17.80 17.01
N LYS A 127 -4.59 -18.37 16.03
CA LYS A 127 -3.15 -18.19 15.85
C LYS A 127 -2.87 -17.55 14.51
N PHE A 128 -1.86 -16.68 14.48
CA PHE A 128 -1.42 -15.97 13.29
C PHE A 128 0.09 -16.09 13.11
N LYS A 129 0.51 -16.20 11.87
CA LYS A 129 1.92 -16.16 11.45
C LYS A 129 2.15 -15.00 10.49
N ILE A 130 3.38 -14.54 10.40
CA ILE A 130 3.77 -13.60 9.35
C ILE A 130 3.75 -14.37 8.02
N ALA A 131 2.87 -13.96 7.12
CA ALA A 131 2.78 -14.47 5.76
C ALA A 131 3.73 -13.69 4.83
N ARG A 132 3.85 -12.35 5.07
CA ARG A 132 4.70 -11.50 4.25
C ARG A 132 5.25 -10.33 5.04
N GLY A 133 6.56 -10.11 4.93
CA GLY A 133 7.21 -8.92 5.49
C GLY A 133 7.41 -7.86 4.43
N MET A 134 6.86 -6.66 4.65
CA MET A 134 6.98 -5.52 3.76
C MET A 134 7.83 -4.42 4.39
N ALA A 135 8.53 -3.67 3.56
CA ALA A 135 9.19 -2.43 3.94
C ALA A 135 8.47 -1.24 3.32
N THR A 136 8.17 -0.23 4.14
CA THR A 136 7.62 1.04 3.68
C THR A 136 8.75 2.03 3.46
N TYR A 137 8.74 2.68 2.30
CA TYR A 137 9.76 3.63 1.89
C TYR A 137 9.16 5.01 1.66
N LYS A 138 9.96 6.06 1.94
CA LYS A 138 9.64 7.47 1.67
C LYS A 138 10.74 8.10 0.84
N LEU A 139 10.35 8.93 -0.11
CA LEU A 139 11.24 9.76 -0.91
C LEU A 139 10.78 11.22 -0.83
N ILE A 140 11.71 12.13 -0.55
CA ILE A 140 11.48 13.59 -0.55
C ILE A 140 12.38 14.32 -1.56
N ALA A 141 13.43 13.67 -2.04
CA ALA A 141 14.33 14.19 -3.07
C ALA A 141 14.94 13.03 -3.85
N VAL A 142 14.96 13.15 -5.17
CA VAL A 142 15.52 12.11 -6.04
C VAL A 142 17.04 12.18 -6.04
N LYS A 143 17.68 11.02 -5.89
CA LYS A 143 19.06 10.79 -6.29
C LYS A 143 19.06 10.27 -7.72
N TYR A 144 20.01 10.73 -8.51
CA TYR A 144 20.19 10.27 -9.88
C TYR A 144 21.43 9.37 -9.95
N PRO A 145 21.27 8.04 -9.90
CA PRO A 145 22.41 7.13 -9.96
C PRO A 145 23.19 7.33 -11.24
N GLU A 146 24.54 7.39 -11.15
CA GLU A 146 25.41 7.67 -12.28
C GLU A 146 25.16 6.74 -13.47
N GLN A 147 24.96 5.44 -13.20
CA GLN A 147 24.63 4.44 -14.21
C GLN A 147 23.31 4.68 -14.95
N SER A 148 22.44 5.55 -14.42
CA SER A 148 21.14 5.87 -15.04
C SER A 148 21.15 7.14 -15.86
N LEU A 149 22.20 7.99 -15.78
CA LEU A 149 22.24 9.30 -16.39
C LEU A 149 22.09 9.26 -17.93
N GLU A 150 22.74 8.30 -18.58
CA GLU A 150 22.61 8.13 -20.03
C GLU A 150 21.21 7.66 -20.46
N LEU A 151 20.57 6.80 -19.66
CA LEU A 151 19.21 6.36 -19.91
C LEU A 151 18.20 7.50 -19.69
N LEU A 152 18.45 8.35 -18.70
CA LEU A 152 17.62 9.52 -18.43
C LEU A 152 17.64 10.52 -19.60
N LYS A 153 18.79 10.67 -20.27
CA LYS A 153 18.92 11.52 -21.48
C LYS A 153 18.22 10.91 -22.70
N LYS A 154 18.22 9.59 -22.83
CA LYS A 154 17.72 8.86 -24.01
C LYS A 154 16.27 8.41 -23.88
N GLY A 155 15.77 8.31 -22.66
CA GLY A 155 14.43 7.80 -22.36
C GLY A 155 13.40 8.91 -22.24
N THR A 156 12.15 8.53 -22.40
CA THR A 156 11.00 9.41 -22.22
C THR A 156 9.99 8.75 -21.28
N LEU A 157 9.60 9.49 -20.23
CA LEU A 157 8.52 9.09 -19.34
C LEU A 157 7.24 9.81 -19.72
N ARG A 158 6.18 9.06 -19.93
CA ARG A 158 4.84 9.62 -20.14
C ARG A 158 3.73 8.72 -19.59
N PRO A 159 2.53 9.26 -19.31
CA PRO A 159 1.38 8.41 -19.08
C PRO A 159 1.08 7.56 -20.33
N ALA A 160 0.57 6.37 -20.11
CA ALA A 160 0.01 5.56 -21.18
C ALA A 160 -1.35 6.14 -21.61
N THR A 161 -1.65 6.04 -22.88
CA THR A 161 -2.90 6.49 -23.49
C THR A 161 -3.69 5.32 -24.07
N LYS A 162 -4.92 5.58 -24.50
CA LYS A 162 -5.76 4.58 -25.20
C LYS A 162 -5.18 4.12 -26.54
N ASP A 163 -4.26 4.90 -27.11
CA ASP A 163 -3.62 4.60 -28.39
C ASP A 163 -2.37 3.72 -28.24
N ASP A 164 -1.97 3.47 -27.00
CA ASP A 164 -0.88 2.54 -26.70
C ASP A 164 -1.36 1.08 -26.77
N ALA A 165 -0.42 0.15 -26.97
CA ALA A 165 -0.68 -1.30 -26.98
C ALA A 165 -1.04 -1.81 -25.56
N LEU A 166 -2.26 -1.54 -25.10
CA LEU A 166 -2.68 -1.86 -23.75
C LEU A 166 -2.64 -3.37 -23.44
N GLU A 167 -2.77 -4.23 -24.45
CA GLU A 167 -2.59 -5.69 -24.32
C GLU A 167 -1.17 -6.07 -23.89
N LEU A 168 -0.15 -5.34 -24.40
CA LEU A 168 1.24 -5.51 -23.97
C LEU A 168 1.37 -5.22 -22.47
N PHE A 169 0.83 -4.09 -22.02
CA PHE A 169 0.88 -3.71 -20.60
C PHE A 169 0.01 -4.59 -19.71
N ALA A 170 -1.08 -5.15 -20.23
CA ALA A 170 -1.85 -6.18 -19.54
C ALA A 170 -1.02 -7.45 -19.30
N GLY A 171 -0.22 -7.87 -20.29
CA GLY A 171 0.76 -8.94 -20.14
C GLY A 171 1.82 -8.62 -19.09
N TRP A 172 2.34 -7.37 -19.09
CA TRP A 172 3.29 -6.92 -18.07
C TRP A 172 2.67 -6.82 -16.67
N TYR A 173 1.41 -6.44 -16.57
CA TYR A 173 0.68 -6.43 -15.30
C TYR A 173 0.54 -7.84 -14.71
N ARG A 174 0.24 -8.84 -15.55
CA ARG A 174 0.25 -10.25 -15.12
C ARG A 174 1.63 -10.69 -14.64
N GLY A 175 2.70 -10.36 -15.39
CA GLY A 175 4.07 -10.65 -14.96
C GLY A 175 4.48 -9.92 -13.67
N TYR A 176 3.96 -8.73 -13.43
CA TYR A 176 4.11 -8.03 -12.16
C TYR A 176 3.39 -8.76 -11.01
N CYS A 177 2.14 -9.19 -11.22
CA CYS A 177 1.39 -9.95 -10.23
C CYS A 177 2.10 -11.26 -9.87
N GLU A 178 2.57 -11.99 -10.87
CA GLU A 178 3.34 -13.24 -10.68
C GLU A 178 4.63 -12.98 -9.89
N GLN A 179 5.39 -11.95 -10.23
CA GLN A 179 6.62 -11.59 -9.52
C GLN A 179 6.40 -11.18 -8.07
N CYS A 180 5.20 -10.70 -7.75
CA CYS A 180 4.82 -10.24 -6.41
C CYS A 180 4.01 -11.28 -5.62
N ASP A 181 3.94 -12.54 -6.08
CA ASP A 181 3.11 -13.60 -5.47
C ASP A 181 1.67 -13.16 -5.19
N MET A 182 1.14 -12.33 -6.10
CA MET A 182 -0.24 -11.88 -6.04
C MET A 182 -1.14 -12.84 -6.83
N PRO A 183 -2.45 -12.93 -6.52
CA PRO A 183 -3.39 -13.67 -7.33
C PRO A 183 -3.27 -13.27 -8.80
N LEU A 184 -3.05 -14.27 -9.67
CA LEU A 184 -2.82 -14.04 -11.10
C LEU A 184 -4.17 -13.72 -11.78
N PRO A 185 -4.38 -12.47 -12.27
CA PRO A 185 -5.62 -12.09 -12.93
C PRO A 185 -5.74 -12.79 -14.29
N SER A 186 -6.95 -13.01 -14.76
CA SER A 186 -7.22 -13.43 -16.14
C SER A 186 -6.74 -12.37 -17.14
N THR A 187 -6.64 -12.73 -18.40
CA THR A 187 -6.26 -11.76 -19.45
C THR A 187 -7.27 -10.61 -19.52
N GLU A 188 -8.56 -10.91 -19.44
CA GLU A 188 -9.62 -9.91 -19.48
C GLU A 188 -9.56 -8.95 -18.29
N GLU A 189 -9.39 -9.47 -17.07
CA GLU A 189 -9.21 -8.66 -15.86
C GLU A 189 -7.97 -7.76 -15.97
N SER A 190 -6.89 -8.27 -16.55
CA SER A 190 -5.64 -7.52 -16.74
C SER A 190 -5.82 -6.37 -17.73
N VAL A 191 -6.47 -6.62 -18.87
CA VAL A 191 -6.80 -5.58 -19.86
C VAL A 191 -7.69 -4.52 -19.24
N LYS A 192 -8.73 -4.93 -18.49
CA LYS A 192 -9.61 -4.00 -17.77
C LYS A 192 -8.86 -3.14 -16.75
N ALA A 193 -7.97 -3.75 -15.96
CA ALA A 193 -7.16 -3.04 -14.97
C ALA A 193 -6.25 -1.99 -15.62
N ILE A 194 -5.53 -2.37 -16.67
CA ILE A 194 -4.61 -1.48 -17.40
C ILE A 194 -5.39 -0.37 -18.11
N THR A 195 -6.52 -0.67 -18.75
CA THR A 195 -7.39 0.33 -19.38
C THR A 195 -7.89 1.35 -18.35
N ASN A 196 -8.32 0.91 -17.19
CA ASN A 196 -8.74 1.80 -16.11
C ASN A 196 -7.60 2.70 -15.63
N LEU A 197 -6.39 2.14 -15.41
CA LEU A 197 -5.23 2.91 -14.97
C LEU A 197 -4.79 3.92 -16.03
N SER A 198 -4.85 3.57 -17.31
CA SER A 198 -4.56 4.47 -18.41
C SER A 198 -5.59 5.61 -18.51
N SER A 199 -6.87 5.32 -18.40
CA SER A 199 -7.96 6.30 -18.52
C SER A 199 -7.94 7.41 -17.49
N VAL A 200 -7.29 7.17 -16.34
CA VAL A 200 -7.11 8.15 -15.25
C VAL A 200 -5.66 8.60 -15.06
N GLU A 201 -4.82 8.40 -16.07
CA GLU A 201 -3.41 8.79 -16.10
C GLU A 201 -2.61 8.26 -14.88
N MET A 202 -2.91 7.03 -14.47
CA MET A 202 -2.18 6.36 -13.39
C MET A 202 -1.13 5.37 -13.89
N LEU A 203 -1.23 4.89 -15.14
CA LEU A 203 -0.20 4.06 -15.78
C LEU A 203 0.83 4.94 -16.47
N TYR A 204 2.10 4.77 -16.11
CA TYR A 204 3.24 5.44 -16.75
C TYR A 204 4.15 4.42 -17.42
N ILE A 205 4.68 4.80 -18.56
CA ILE A 205 5.59 3.97 -19.37
C ILE A 205 6.91 4.69 -19.60
N TRP A 206 7.98 3.92 -19.60
CA TRP A 206 9.33 4.35 -19.93
C TRP A 206 9.70 3.86 -21.31
N ILE A 207 10.05 4.78 -22.18
CA ILE A 207 10.33 4.53 -23.60
C ILE A 207 11.80 4.84 -23.88
N VAL A 208 12.50 3.90 -24.53
CA VAL A 208 13.89 4.06 -24.98
C VAL A 208 13.98 3.58 -26.42
N GLY A 209 14.54 4.43 -27.30
CA GLY A 209 14.64 4.09 -28.72
C GLY A 209 13.30 3.93 -29.45
N GLY A 210 12.25 4.56 -28.94
CA GLY A 210 10.89 4.45 -29.48
C GLY A 210 10.05 3.29 -28.91
N GLU A 211 10.66 2.37 -28.15
CA GLU A 211 10.01 1.19 -27.61
C GLU A 211 9.75 1.31 -26.10
N PRO A 212 8.60 0.87 -25.59
CA PRO A 212 8.34 0.76 -24.17
C PRO A 212 9.23 -0.32 -23.54
N VAL A 213 9.91 0.01 -22.43
CA VAL A 213 10.86 -0.91 -21.77
C VAL A 213 10.57 -1.17 -20.30
N SER A 214 9.73 -0.33 -19.68
CA SER A 214 9.29 -0.52 -18.29
C SER A 214 7.97 0.23 -18.06
N MET A 215 7.23 -0.17 -17.03
CA MET A 215 6.02 0.50 -16.57
C MET A 215 6.00 0.70 -15.05
N THR A 216 5.17 1.64 -14.60
CA THR A 216 4.89 1.88 -13.18
C THR A 216 3.52 2.54 -13.02
N PHE A 217 2.96 2.48 -11.82
CA PHE A 217 1.67 3.08 -11.49
C PHE A 217 1.80 4.19 -10.45
N LYS A 218 1.10 5.29 -10.67
CA LYS A 218 0.78 6.27 -9.62
C LYS A 218 -0.49 5.80 -8.92
N LEU A 219 -0.42 5.52 -7.63
CA LEU A 219 -1.56 5.06 -6.83
C LEU A 219 -1.75 5.92 -5.58
N ARG A 220 -2.92 5.79 -4.95
CA ARG A 220 -3.21 6.32 -3.62
C ARG A 220 -2.83 7.80 -3.47
N PRO A 221 -3.56 8.71 -4.12
CA PRO A 221 -3.38 10.14 -3.85
C PRO A 221 -3.71 10.41 -2.38
N LEU A 222 -2.72 10.92 -1.65
CA LEU A 222 -2.80 11.35 -0.27
C LEU A 222 -2.94 12.88 -0.23
N LYS A 223 -3.04 13.45 0.95
CA LYS A 223 -3.13 14.90 1.12
C LYS A 223 -1.85 15.61 0.71
N TYR A 224 -0.71 15.06 1.10
CA TYR A 224 0.62 15.64 0.83
C TYR A 224 1.49 14.73 -0.02
N GLY A 225 1.19 13.46 -0.12
CA GLY A 225 1.99 12.47 -0.83
C GLY A 225 1.25 11.67 -1.88
N THR A 226 1.97 10.76 -2.51
CA THR A 226 1.41 9.75 -3.41
C THR A 226 2.19 8.46 -3.31
N SER A 227 1.59 7.36 -3.74
CA SER A 227 2.22 6.04 -3.73
C SER A 227 2.56 5.57 -5.13
N VAL A 228 3.69 4.88 -5.26
CA VAL A 228 4.11 4.18 -6.48
C VAL A 228 3.92 2.67 -6.29
N ALA A 229 3.49 2.00 -7.35
CA ALA A 229 3.39 0.54 -7.42
C ALA A 229 3.57 0.07 -8.87
N GLY A 230 3.53 -1.26 -9.09
CA GLY A 230 3.56 -1.81 -10.45
C GLY A 230 4.84 -1.53 -11.21
N VAL A 231 5.96 -1.37 -10.51
CA VAL A 231 7.27 -1.22 -11.16
C VAL A 231 7.63 -2.54 -11.81
N TYR A 232 7.63 -2.56 -13.14
CA TYR A 232 7.89 -3.77 -13.89
C TYR A 232 8.74 -3.51 -15.13
N THR A 233 9.71 -4.38 -15.33
CA THR A 233 10.53 -4.50 -16.54
C THR A 233 10.44 -5.95 -16.99
N PRO A 234 10.06 -6.25 -18.24
CA PRO A 234 9.98 -7.63 -18.73
C PRO A 234 11.33 -8.33 -18.65
N PRO A 235 11.35 -9.65 -18.43
CA PRO A 235 12.58 -10.41 -18.15
C PRO A 235 13.71 -10.17 -19.15
N GLU A 236 13.41 -10.12 -20.44
CA GLU A 236 14.36 -9.93 -21.54
C GLU A 236 15.00 -8.53 -21.60
N LEU A 237 14.39 -7.56 -20.87
CA LEU A 237 14.87 -6.17 -20.79
C LEU A 237 15.53 -5.83 -19.45
N ARG A 238 15.58 -6.78 -18.50
CA ARG A 238 16.18 -6.58 -17.17
C ARG A 238 17.70 -6.41 -17.22
N LYS A 239 18.26 -5.97 -16.10
CA LYS A 239 19.71 -5.74 -15.91
C LYS A 239 20.31 -4.68 -16.85
N ARG A 240 19.48 -3.79 -17.41
CA ARG A 240 19.89 -2.68 -18.29
C ARG A 240 19.68 -1.30 -17.63
N GLY A 241 19.28 -1.24 -16.35
CA GLY A 241 19.06 0.02 -15.61
C GLY A 241 17.73 0.71 -15.89
N TYR A 242 16.83 0.14 -16.72
CA TYR A 242 15.58 0.79 -17.12
C TYR A 242 14.66 1.12 -15.95
N ALA A 243 14.46 0.18 -15.01
CA ALA A 243 13.63 0.42 -13.82
C ALA A 243 14.19 1.55 -12.96
N THR A 244 15.49 1.63 -12.75
CA THR A 244 16.14 2.68 -11.96
C THR A 244 15.97 4.05 -12.62
N ALA A 245 16.23 4.15 -13.94
CA ALA A 245 16.04 5.39 -14.70
C ALA A 245 14.58 5.85 -14.71
N MET A 246 13.65 4.93 -14.97
CA MET A 246 12.23 5.19 -14.93
C MET A 246 11.79 5.71 -13.56
N MET A 247 12.19 5.04 -12.48
CA MET A 247 11.83 5.44 -11.12
C MET A 247 12.39 6.81 -10.76
N ALA A 248 13.63 7.12 -11.15
CA ALA A 248 14.21 8.44 -10.93
C ALA A 248 13.40 9.53 -11.66
N ALA A 249 13.11 9.33 -12.96
CA ALA A 249 12.31 10.26 -13.75
C ALA A 249 10.88 10.41 -13.23
N PHE A 250 10.24 9.29 -12.85
CA PHE A 250 8.87 9.29 -12.37
C PHE A 250 8.73 9.96 -11.02
N CYS A 251 9.61 9.64 -10.07
CA CYS A 251 9.60 10.28 -8.76
C CYS A 251 9.92 11.76 -8.82
N ALA A 252 10.85 12.20 -9.70
CA ALA A 252 11.10 13.62 -9.93
C ALA A 252 9.83 14.35 -10.36
N ARG A 253 9.10 13.81 -11.35
CA ARG A 253 7.82 14.37 -11.80
C ARG A 253 6.75 14.38 -10.70
N LEU A 254 6.67 13.34 -9.86
CA LEU A 254 5.70 13.30 -8.76
C LEU A 254 6.01 14.35 -7.69
N LEU A 255 7.28 14.59 -7.39
CA LEU A 255 7.71 15.57 -6.39
C LEU A 255 7.52 17.03 -6.83
N GLU A 256 7.19 17.31 -8.11
CA GLU A 256 6.71 18.63 -8.56
C GLU A 256 5.34 18.98 -7.96
N THR A 257 4.55 17.97 -7.60
CA THR A 257 3.18 18.15 -7.09
C THR A 257 3.04 17.71 -5.63
N PHE A 258 3.73 16.65 -5.23
CA PHE A 258 3.62 16.03 -3.91
C PHE A 258 4.84 16.32 -3.06
N GLN A 259 4.65 16.46 -1.75
CA GLN A 259 5.75 16.67 -0.80
C GLN A 259 6.62 15.41 -0.61
N PHE A 260 6.04 14.23 -0.84
CA PHE A 260 6.75 12.97 -0.78
C PHE A 260 6.13 11.91 -1.69
N VAL A 261 6.94 10.93 -2.03
CA VAL A 261 6.51 9.69 -2.70
C VAL A 261 6.75 8.52 -1.75
N THR A 262 5.78 7.59 -1.68
CA THR A 262 5.91 6.37 -0.88
C THR A 262 5.75 5.12 -1.74
N LEU A 263 6.30 4.02 -1.29
CA LEU A 263 6.05 2.69 -1.82
C LEU A 263 6.18 1.63 -0.74
N HIS A 264 5.61 0.47 -1.01
CA HIS A 264 5.76 -0.73 -0.18
C HIS A 264 6.44 -1.81 -1.02
N ALA A 265 7.47 -2.42 -0.48
CA ALA A 265 8.23 -3.47 -1.15
C ALA A 265 8.40 -4.68 -0.23
N ASP A 266 8.33 -5.86 -0.82
CA ASP A 266 8.65 -7.09 -0.12
C ASP A 266 10.10 -7.04 0.37
N LYS A 267 10.34 -7.37 1.63
CA LYS A 267 11.69 -7.36 2.23
C LYS A 267 12.63 -8.38 1.56
N GLU A 268 12.07 -9.47 1.08
CA GLU A 268 12.83 -10.52 0.38
C GLU A 268 13.20 -10.13 -1.07
N ASN A 269 12.54 -9.12 -1.65
CA ASN A 269 12.87 -8.65 -3.01
C ASN A 269 14.06 -7.67 -2.99
N THR A 270 15.26 -8.22 -2.83
CA THR A 270 16.51 -7.44 -2.73
C THR A 270 16.76 -6.57 -3.96
N THR A 271 16.39 -7.01 -5.16
CA THR A 271 16.56 -6.25 -6.40
C THR A 271 15.75 -4.97 -6.40
N SER A 272 14.47 -5.05 -6.08
CA SER A 272 13.60 -3.88 -6.02
C SER A 272 14.01 -2.93 -4.89
N ASN A 273 14.33 -3.46 -3.71
CA ASN A 273 14.80 -2.67 -2.57
C ASN A 273 16.07 -1.88 -2.92
N HIS A 274 17.02 -2.49 -3.66
CA HIS A 274 18.22 -1.80 -4.12
C HIS A 274 17.91 -0.66 -5.09
N ILE A 275 17.04 -0.88 -6.09
CA ILE A 275 16.59 0.17 -7.03
C ILE A 275 16.00 1.35 -6.28
N TYR A 276 15.15 1.11 -5.29
CA TYR A 276 14.51 2.20 -4.53
C TYR A 276 15.52 2.99 -3.71
N GLN A 277 16.46 2.33 -3.05
CA GLN A 277 17.53 2.99 -2.29
C GLN A 277 18.46 3.80 -3.19
N ASP A 278 18.80 3.31 -4.36
CA ASP A 278 19.61 4.00 -5.36
C ASP A 278 18.95 5.32 -5.81
N VAL A 279 17.63 5.31 -6.01
CA VAL A 279 16.85 6.49 -6.37
C VAL A 279 16.70 7.48 -5.20
N GLY A 280 17.01 7.05 -3.98
CA GLY A 280 17.02 7.89 -2.79
C GLY A 280 15.88 7.64 -1.81
N PHE A 281 15.09 6.58 -2.01
CA PHE A 281 14.11 6.17 -1.02
C PHE A 281 14.79 5.73 0.28
N VAL A 282 14.22 6.18 1.39
CA VAL A 282 14.64 5.78 2.73
C VAL A 282 13.57 4.89 3.33
N LYS A 283 13.97 3.72 3.85
CA LYS A 283 13.08 2.84 4.59
C LYS A 283 12.64 3.55 5.86
N THR A 284 11.33 3.68 6.06
CA THR A 284 10.75 4.30 7.23
C THR A 284 10.28 3.28 8.25
N ARG A 285 9.78 2.13 7.81
CA ARG A 285 9.11 1.16 8.67
C ARG A 285 9.03 -0.22 8.05
N ASP A 286 8.90 -1.22 8.91
CA ASP A 286 8.41 -2.55 8.56
C ASP A 286 6.89 -2.62 8.73
N THR A 287 6.25 -3.40 7.88
CA THR A 287 4.83 -3.72 7.92
C THR A 287 4.70 -5.20 7.63
N ASN A 288 3.93 -5.93 8.41
CA ASN A 288 3.73 -7.36 8.18
C ASN A 288 2.28 -7.66 7.83
N ASP A 289 2.11 -8.58 6.89
CA ASP A 289 0.86 -9.27 6.65
C ASP A 289 0.84 -10.51 7.53
N TYR A 290 -0.16 -10.61 8.37
CA TYR A 290 -0.38 -11.75 9.26
C TYR A 290 -1.55 -12.56 8.74
N GLU A 291 -1.36 -13.86 8.61
CA GLU A 291 -2.40 -14.80 8.20
C GLU A 291 -2.68 -15.81 9.30
N ARG A 292 -3.93 -16.25 9.36
CA ARG A 292 -4.37 -17.28 10.31
C ARG A 292 -3.57 -18.55 10.07
N SER A 293 -2.99 -19.08 11.14
CA SER A 293 -2.39 -20.41 11.14
C SER A 293 -3.50 -21.45 11.23
N GLU A 294 -3.33 -22.57 10.53
CA GLU A 294 -4.23 -23.71 10.65
C GLU A 294 -4.19 -24.32 12.05
#